data_92bde870afd84d3b70207407aad46de8
#
_entry.id   92bde870afd84d3b70207407aad46de8
#
_cell.length_a   1.000
_cell.length_b   1.000
_cell.length_c   1.000
_cell.angle_alpha   90.00
_cell.angle_beta   90.00
_cell.angle_gamma   90.00
#
_symmetry.space_group_name_H-M   'P 1'
#
loop_
_entity.id
_entity.type
_entity.pdbx_description
1 polymer ?
#
loop_
_entity_poly.entity_id
_entity_poly.type
_entity_poly.pdbx_seq_one_letter_code
_entity_poly.pdbx_strand_id
1 'polypeptide(L)'
;IMEYTKQKILNIAETEDVEFIRLQFTDLFGTLKNVAITKSQLAKALDNKIMFDGSSIEGFARIEESDMYLYPDYNTFEILPFRPHQGKVARMICDVYKPDGTQLENDPRYILKKVIKEADDMGYKFNVGPECEFFLFHIDDNGNPTTISHENASYFDLGPTDLGENARRDMVLNLEEMGYEVEASHHEIGR
;
A
#
# COMPACT_ATOMS: atom_id res chain seq x y z
N ILE A 1 6.59 -16.46 9.36
CA ILE A 1 5.51 -15.54 8.91
C ILE A 1 4.26 -16.00 9.62
N MET A 2 3.62 -15.11 10.37
CA MET A 2 2.41 -15.40 11.13
C MET A 2 1.23 -15.38 10.16
N GLU A 3 0.57 -16.53 9.96
CA GLU A 3 -0.57 -16.62 9.05
C GLU A 3 -1.81 -15.96 9.68
N TYR A 4 -2.39 -14.98 9.01
CA TYR A 4 -3.60 -14.31 9.45
C TYR A 4 -4.84 -15.10 9.00
N THR A 5 -5.74 -15.35 9.95
CA THR A 5 -7.08 -15.91 9.67
C THR A 5 -8.13 -14.81 9.77
N LYS A 6 -9.29 -15.03 9.14
CA LYS A 6 -10.43 -14.11 9.25
C LYS A 6 -10.75 -13.77 10.72
N GLN A 7 -10.83 -14.78 11.59
CA GLN A 7 -11.16 -14.57 13.01
C GLN A 7 -10.10 -13.75 13.73
N LYS A 8 -8.81 -13.97 13.40
CA LYS A 8 -7.71 -13.20 13.99
C LYS A 8 -7.77 -11.74 13.59
N ILE A 9 -8.04 -11.44 12.31
CA ILE A 9 -8.17 -10.05 11.82
C ILE A 9 -9.35 -9.35 12.51
N LEU A 10 -10.52 -10.01 12.61
CA LEU A 10 -11.68 -9.45 13.31
C LEU A 10 -11.38 -9.14 14.78
N ASN A 11 -10.68 -10.03 15.47
CA ASN A 11 -10.30 -9.83 16.87
C ASN A 11 -9.31 -8.66 17.00
N ILE A 12 -8.29 -8.57 16.15
CA ILE A 12 -7.33 -7.46 16.18
C ILE A 12 -8.05 -6.13 15.92
N ALA A 13 -8.92 -6.09 14.91
CA ALA A 13 -9.68 -4.86 14.60
C ALA A 13 -10.54 -4.38 15.78
N GLU A 14 -11.06 -5.31 16.59
CA GLU A 14 -11.84 -4.97 17.78
C GLU A 14 -10.94 -4.51 18.95
N THR A 15 -9.87 -5.26 19.24
CA THR A 15 -8.99 -4.98 20.38
C THR A 15 -8.12 -3.74 20.20
N GLU A 16 -7.77 -3.43 18.95
CA GLU A 16 -6.90 -2.30 18.58
C GLU A 16 -7.68 -1.03 18.19
N ASP A 17 -9.00 -1.00 18.38
CA ASP A 17 -9.85 0.15 18.03
C ASP A 17 -9.74 0.58 16.55
N VAL A 18 -9.71 -0.38 15.63
CA VAL A 18 -9.71 -0.11 14.20
C VAL A 18 -11.12 0.27 13.75
N GLU A 19 -11.29 1.46 13.20
CA GLU A 19 -12.59 1.96 12.74
C GLU A 19 -12.72 1.97 11.20
N PHE A 20 -11.60 2.12 10.48
CA PHE A 20 -11.57 2.11 9.02
C PHE A 20 -10.55 1.13 8.50
N ILE A 21 -10.89 0.48 7.39
CA ILE A 21 -10.00 -0.43 6.67
C ILE A 21 -9.87 0.03 5.23
N ARG A 22 -8.66 0.20 4.76
CA ARG A 22 -8.33 0.51 3.38
C ARG A 22 -8.11 -0.78 2.61
N LEU A 23 -8.97 -1.04 1.65
CA LEU A 23 -8.80 -2.12 0.67
C LEU A 23 -8.04 -1.53 -0.51
N GLN A 24 -6.77 -1.87 -0.62
CA GLN A 24 -5.83 -1.26 -1.56
C GLN A 24 -5.56 -2.21 -2.72
N PHE A 25 -5.50 -1.66 -3.92
CA PHE A 25 -5.10 -2.36 -5.15
C PHE A 25 -4.37 -1.40 -6.07
N THR A 26 -3.78 -1.88 -7.15
CA THR A 26 -2.97 -1.06 -8.05
C THR A 26 -3.60 -1.04 -9.44
N ASP A 27 -3.66 0.11 -10.10
CA ASP A 27 -4.06 0.20 -11.50
C ASP A 27 -2.90 -0.18 -12.44
N LEU A 28 -3.15 -0.19 -13.76
CA LEU A 28 -2.15 -0.54 -14.78
C LEU A 28 -0.93 0.39 -14.80
N PHE A 29 -1.04 1.60 -14.29
CA PHE A 29 0.05 2.56 -14.24
C PHE A 29 0.85 2.49 -12.94
N GLY A 30 0.53 1.55 -12.06
CA GLY A 30 1.17 1.42 -10.76
C GLY A 30 0.63 2.37 -9.69
N THR A 31 -0.44 3.12 -9.99
CA THR A 31 -1.05 4.01 -9.01
C THR A 31 -1.83 3.21 -7.99
N LEU A 32 -1.53 3.44 -6.70
CA LEU A 32 -2.25 2.81 -5.61
C LEU A 32 -3.67 3.40 -5.50
N LYS A 33 -4.66 2.54 -5.62
CA LYS A 33 -6.08 2.83 -5.44
C LYS A 33 -6.58 2.28 -4.11
N ASN A 34 -7.72 2.78 -3.64
CA ASN A 34 -8.24 2.40 -2.35
C ASN A 34 -9.76 2.54 -2.30
N VAL A 35 -10.41 1.53 -1.73
CA VAL A 35 -11.78 1.60 -1.23
C VAL A 35 -11.73 1.52 0.28
N ALA A 36 -12.20 2.56 0.98
CA ALA A 36 -12.26 2.57 2.43
C ALA A 36 -13.61 2.02 2.91
N ILE A 37 -13.56 1.12 3.86
CA ILE A 37 -14.74 0.56 4.53
C ILE A 37 -14.66 0.82 6.04
N THR A 38 -15.80 0.85 6.70
CA THR A 38 -15.88 0.87 8.16
C THR A 38 -15.67 -0.53 8.75
N LYS A 39 -15.31 -0.60 10.03
CA LYS A 39 -15.18 -1.86 10.77
C LYS A 39 -16.40 -2.77 10.63
N SER A 40 -17.61 -2.20 10.60
CA SER A 40 -18.85 -2.96 10.42
C SER A 40 -18.94 -3.75 9.11
N GLN A 41 -18.19 -3.34 8.08
CA GLN A 41 -18.13 -4.03 6.79
C GLN A 41 -16.94 -5.01 6.68
N LEU A 42 -16.07 -5.07 7.69
CA LEU A 42 -14.84 -5.88 7.64
C LEU A 42 -15.15 -7.37 7.41
N ALA A 43 -16.14 -7.93 8.11
CA ALA A 43 -16.50 -9.33 7.93
C ALA A 43 -16.95 -9.64 6.49
N LYS A 44 -17.70 -8.70 5.88
CA LYS A 44 -18.12 -8.79 4.48
C LYS A 44 -16.93 -8.71 3.52
N ALA A 45 -15.95 -7.83 3.82
CA ALA A 45 -14.72 -7.72 3.03
C ALA A 45 -13.90 -9.01 3.07
N LEU A 46 -13.74 -9.60 4.27
CA LEU A 46 -13.04 -10.87 4.45
C LEU A 46 -13.76 -12.08 3.80
N ASP A 47 -15.02 -11.92 3.44
CA ASP A 47 -15.78 -12.90 2.65
C ASP A 47 -15.74 -12.59 1.13
N ASN A 48 -14.86 -11.69 0.70
CA ASN A 48 -14.69 -11.30 -0.71
C ASN A 48 -15.96 -10.69 -1.35
N LYS A 49 -16.74 -9.95 -0.56
CA LYS A 49 -18.06 -9.44 -0.98
C LYS A 49 -18.09 -7.90 -1.16
N ILE A 50 -16.94 -7.26 -1.17
CA ILE A 50 -16.85 -5.82 -1.46
C ILE A 50 -16.70 -5.64 -2.97
N MET A 51 -17.70 -5.02 -3.55
CA MET A 51 -17.79 -4.71 -4.97
C MET A 51 -17.41 -3.24 -5.20
N PHE A 52 -16.82 -2.97 -6.35
CA PHE A 52 -16.56 -1.62 -6.83
C PHE A 52 -16.77 -1.54 -8.35
N ASP A 53 -16.93 -0.32 -8.87
CA ASP A 53 -17.03 -0.07 -10.30
C ASP A 53 -15.63 0.00 -10.93
N GLY A 54 -15.24 -1.08 -11.62
CA GLY A 54 -13.95 -1.17 -12.31
C GLY A 54 -13.88 -0.36 -13.61
N SER A 55 -15.01 0.11 -14.16
CA SER A 55 -15.01 0.90 -15.40
C SER A 55 -14.35 2.27 -15.23
N SER A 56 -14.33 2.78 -13.99
CA SER A 56 -13.64 4.02 -13.63
C SER A 56 -12.14 3.85 -13.42
N ILE A 57 -11.61 2.63 -13.50
CA ILE A 57 -10.19 2.32 -13.41
C ILE A 57 -9.66 2.01 -14.80
N GLU A 58 -8.75 2.83 -15.27
CA GLU A 58 -8.20 2.67 -16.62
C GLU A 58 -7.57 1.30 -16.83
N GLY A 59 -8.01 0.62 -17.89
CA GLY A 59 -7.53 -0.71 -18.26
C GLY A 59 -8.18 -1.89 -17.52
N PHE A 60 -9.13 -1.66 -16.58
CA PHE A 60 -9.75 -2.77 -15.84
C PHE A 60 -10.95 -3.35 -16.57
N ALA A 61 -11.97 -2.54 -16.86
CA ALA A 61 -13.21 -3.04 -17.44
C ALA A 61 -13.86 -2.02 -18.37
N ARG A 62 -14.82 -2.49 -19.17
CA ARG A 62 -15.76 -1.65 -19.90
C ARG A 62 -16.97 -1.36 -19.03
N ILE A 63 -17.75 -0.35 -19.42
CA ILE A 63 -18.97 0.07 -18.69
C ILE A 63 -19.96 -1.10 -18.54
N GLU A 64 -20.06 -1.96 -19.54
CA GLU A 64 -20.98 -3.11 -19.57
C GLU A 64 -20.57 -4.25 -18.63
N GLU A 65 -19.28 -4.26 -18.18
CA GLU A 65 -18.70 -5.28 -17.32
C GLU A 65 -18.04 -4.65 -16.11
N SER A 66 -18.65 -3.60 -15.55
CA SER A 66 -18.04 -2.70 -14.58
C SER A 66 -17.85 -3.31 -13.19
N ASP A 67 -18.69 -4.24 -12.80
CA ASP A 67 -18.69 -4.82 -11.47
C ASP A 67 -17.42 -5.66 -11.24
N MET A 68 -16.63 -5.26 -10.23
CA MET A 68 -15.43 -5.98 -9.81
C MET A 68 -15.47 -6.20 -8.29
N TYR A 69 -14.74 -7.21 -7.82
CA TYR A 69 -14.67 -7.57 -6.41
C TYR A 69 -13.25 -7.47 -5.89
N LEU A 70 -13.10 -6.99 -4.65
CA LEU A 70 -11.83 -6.95 -3.94
C LEU A 70 -11.70 -8.19 -3.05
N TYR A 71 -10.63 -8.94 -3.26
CA TYR A 71 -10.28 -10.13 -2.49
C TYR A 71 -9.07 -9.81 -1.62
N PRO A 72 -9.26 -9.46 -0.33
CA PRO A 72 -8.18 -9.08 0.55
C PRO A 72 -7.20 -10.22 0.81
N ASP A 73 -5.92 -9.95 0.65
CA ASP A 73 -4.86 -10.83 1.12
C ASP A 73 -4.67 -10.61 2.63
N TYR A 74 -5.07 -11.57 3.43
CA TYR A 74 -5.07 -11.49 4.88
C TYR A 74 -3.68 -11.23 5.46
N ASN A 75 -2.63 -11.76 4.83
CA ASN A 75 -1.25 -11.59 5.29
C ASN A 75 -0.69 -10.17 5.07
N THR A 76 -1.47 -9.31 4.42
CA THR A 76 -1.16 -7.89 4.23
C THR A 76 -1.94 -6.98 5.18
N PHE A 77 -2.72 -7.55 6.12
CA PHE A 77 -3.41 -6.76 7.13
C PHE A 77 -2.41 -6.02 8.01
N GLU A 78 -2.54 -4.70 8.07
CA GLU A 78 -1.62 -3.84 8.81
C GLU A 78 -2.35 -2.63 9.38
N ILE A 79 -2.12 -2.31 10.66
CA ILE A 79 -2.59 -1.08 11.28
C ILE A 79 -1.58 0.02 10.96
N LEU A 80 -2.05 1.16 10.42
CA LEU A 80 -1.18 2.24 9.98
C LEU A 80 -0.75 3.10 11.19
N PRO A 81 0.53 3.07 11.61
CA PRO A 81 0.99 3.74 12.82
C PRO A 81 0.95 5.27 12.75
N PHE A 82 1.03 5.83 11.53
CA PHE A 82 1.00 7.26 11.27
C PHE A 82 -0.43 7.86 11.19
N ARG A 83 -1.46 7.09 11.54
CA ARG A 83 -2.86 7.54 11.56
C ARG A 83 -3.31 7.81 13.00
N PRO A 84 -4.49 8.45 13.20
CA PRO A 84 -4.97 8.80 14.54
C PRO A 84 -4.89 7.63 15.51
N HIS A 85 -4.49 7.91 16.73
CA HIS A 85 -4.44 6.90 17.79
C HIS A 85 -5.84 6.45 18.24
N GLN A 86 -6.85 7.30 18.05
CA GLN A 86 -8.25 6.98 18.28
C GLN A 86 -8.95 6.77 16.93
N GLY A 87 -9.67 5.66 16.81
CA GLY A 87 -10.29 5.27 15.55
C GLY A 87 -9.23 4.90 14.51
N LYS A 88 -8.35 3.97 14.85
CA LYS A 88 -7.23 3.53 13.99
C LYS A 88 -7.68 3.12 12.60
N VAL A 89 -6.76 3.23 11.67
CA VAL A 89 -6.94 2.83 10.27
C VAL A 89 -6.04 1.64 9.98
N ALA A 90 -6.62 0.56 9.47
CA ALA A 90 -5.87 -0.56 8.92
C ALA A 90 -5.91 -0.56 7.40
N ARG A 91 -5.05 -1.37 6.78
CA ARG A 91 -5.10 -1.64 5.34
C ARG A 91 -5.02 -3.14 5.05
N MET A 92 -5.51 -3.55 3.91
CA MET A 92 -5.20 -4.83 3.26
C MET A 92 -4.97 -4.60 1.77
N ILE A 93 -4.01 -5.31 1.20
CA ILE A 93 -3.80 -5.35 -0.25
C ILE A 93 -4.73 -6.40 -0.83
N CYS A 94 -5.40 -6.05 -1.93
CA CYS A 94 -6.43 -6.89 -2.54
C CYS A 94 -6.00 -7.34 -3.94
N ASP A 95 -6.41 -8.54 -4.29
CA ASP A 95 -6.51 -8.98 -5.68
C ASP A 95 -7.88 -8.56 -6.25
N VAL A 96 -7.96 -8.35 -7.55
CA VAL A 96 -9.20 -7.96 -8.22
C VAL A 96 -9.80 -9.15 -8.96
N TYR A 97 -11.11 -9.37 -8.76
CA TYR A 97 -11.86 -10.47 -9.34
C TYR A 97 -13.09 -10.00 -10.12
N LYS A 98 -13.44 -10.74 -11.14
CA LYS A 98 -14.70 -10.57 -11.90
C LYS A 98 -15.89 -11.17 -11.13
N PRO A 99 -17.14 -10.80 -11.49
CA PRO A 99 -18.34 -11.36 -10.85
C PRO A 99 -18.49 -12.88 -10.95
N ASP A 100 -17.91 -13.49 -11.97
CA ASP A 100 -17.91 -14.95 -12.16
C ASP A 100 -16.90 -15.69 -11.26
N GLY A 101 -16.14 -14.96 -10.43
CA GLY A 101 -15.15 -15.51 -9.53
C GLY A 101 -13.79 -15.80 -10.17
N THR A 102 -13.57 -15.36 -11.41
CA THR A 102 -12.25 -15.43 -12.05
C THR A 102 -11.42 -14.19 -11.73
N GLN A 103 -10.11 -14.35 -11.61
CA GLN A 103 -9.21 -13.23 -11.40
C GLN A 103 -9.21 -12.29 -12.61
N LEU A 104 -9.08 -10.99 -12.36
CA LEU A 104 -8.93 -10.01 -13.41
C LEU A 104 -7.53 -10.13 -14.03
N GLU A 105 -7.47 -10.46 -15.32
CA GLU A 105 -6.19 -10.74 -16.00
C GLU A 105 -5.28 -9.50 -16.11
N ASN A 106 -5.88 -8.30 -16.07
CA ASN A 106 -5.19 -7.02 -16.13
C ASN A 106 -4.81 -6.47 -14.74
N ASP A 107 -5.11 -7.19 -13.66
CA ASP A 107 -4.64 -6.82 -12.33
C ASP A 107 -3.11 -6.99 -12.26
N PRO A 108 -2.32 -5.92 -12.02
CA PRO A 108 -0.87 -6.02 -11.93
C PRO A 108 -0.40 -7.04 -10.88
N ARG A 109 -1.15 -7.17 -9.78
CA ARG A 109 -0.84 -8.14 -8.74
C ARG A 109 -1.05 -9.59 -9.22
N TYR A 110 -2.06 -9.83 -10.03
CA TYR A 110 -2.25 -11.14 -10.68
C TYR A 110 -1.08 -11.47 -11.61
N ILE A 111 -0.67 -10.52 -12.44
CA ILE A 111 0.46 -10.71 -13.36
C ILE A 111 1.74 -11.03 -12.58
N LEU A 112 2.02 -10.29 -11.50
CA LEU A 112 3.17 -10.55 -10.63
C LEU A 112 3.12 -11.96 -10.02
N LYS A 113 1.99 -12.36 -9.45
CA LYS A 113 1.80 -13.70 -8.86
C LYS A 113 2.00 -14.82 -9.89
N LYS A 114 1.51 -14.60 -11.12
CA LYS A 114 1.71 -15.54 -12.24
C LYS A 114 3.19 -15.72 -12.56
N VAL A 115 3.94 -14.63 -12.69
CA VAL A 115 5.38 -14.70 -13.00
C VAL A 115 6.18 -15.31 -11.85
N ILE A 116 5.84 -14.98 -10.59
CA ILE A 116 6.45 -15.62 -9.41
C ILE A 116 6.24 -17.13 -9.45
N LYS A 117 5.01 -17.58 -9.80
CA LYS A 117 4.73 -19.01 -9.92
C LYS A 117 5.55 -19.67 -11.04
N GLU A 118 5.69 -19.03 -12.19
CA GLU A 118 6.53 -19.53 -13.28
C GLU A 118 8.00 -19.68 -12.83
N ALA A 119 8.53 -18.71 -12.09
CA ALA A 119 9.88 -18.80 -11.53
C ALA A 119 10.03 -19.96 -10.53
N ASP A 120 9.04 -20.12 -9.63
CA ASP A 120 9.02 -21.23 -8.67
C ASP A 120 8.97 -22.60 -9.37
N ASP A 121 8.16 -22.75 -10.42
CA ASP A 121 8.06 -23.98 -11.22
C ASP A 121 9.39 -24.30 -11.94
N MET A 122 10.22 -23.28 -12.22
CA MET A 122 11.59 -23.43 -12.75
C MET A 122 12.64 -23.66 -11.64
N GLY A 123 12.26 -23.63 -10.39
CA GLY A 123 13.15 -23.82 -9.21
C GLY A 123 13.88 -22.55 -8.76
N TYR A 124 13.43 -21.37 -9.18
CA TYR A 124 14.00 -20.08 -8.77
C TYR A 124 13.14 -19.36 -7.73
N LYS A 125 13.80 -18.70 -6.80
CA LYS A 125 13.19 -17.70 -5.92
C LYS A 125 13.66 -16.30 -6.33
N PHE A 126 12.72 -15.41 -6.53
CA PHE A 126 13.02 -14.03 -6.88
C PHE A 126 12.88 -13.15 -5.63
N ASN A 127 13.99 -12.51 -5.22
CA ASN A 127 14.01 -11.57 -4.10
C ASN A 127 14.23 -10.17 -4.63
N VAL A 128 13.59 -9.19 -3.99
CA VAL A 128 13.70 -7.76 -4.34
C VAL A 128 14.04 -6.98 -3.07
N GLY A 129 15.05 -6.10 -3.16
CA GLY A 129 15.36 -5.08 -2.15
C GLY A 129 14.99 -3.71 -2.74
N PRO A 130 13.85 -3.13 -2.38
CA PRO A 130 13.46 -1.84 -2.93
C PRO A 130 14.20 -0.69 -2.25
N GLU A 131 14.59 0.31 -3.06
CA GLU A 131 15.04 1.62 -2.59
C GLU A 131 14.00 2.65 -2.99
N CYS A 132 13.56 3.46 -2.04
CA CYS A 132 12.58 4.52 -2.28
C CYS A 132 13.25 5.88 -2.21
N GLU A 133 13.53 6.47 -3.38
CA GLU A 133 14.08 7.81 -3.49
C GLU A 133 12.97 8.84 -3.72
N PHE A 134 13.08 10.00 -3.08
CA PHE A 134 12.09 11.07 -3.18
C PHE A 134 12.69 12.44 -2.94
N PHE A 135 12.04 13.48 -3.46
CA PHE A 135 12.33 14.87 -3.17
C PHE A 135 11.32 15.47 -2.21
N LEU A 136 11.77 16.32 -1.30
CA LEU A 136 10.91 17.18 -0.50
C LEU A 136 10.87 18.56 -1.16
N PHE A 137 9.67 19.03 -1.48
CA PHE A 137 9.43 20.34 -2.07
C PHE A 137 8.67 21.24 -1.09
N HIS A 138 8.93 22.54 -1.18
CA HIS A 138 8.11 23.53 -0.50
C HIS A 138 6.70 23.57 -1.09
N ILE A 139 5.74 23.93 -0.26
CA ILE A 139 4.39 24.33 -0.68
C ILE A 139 4.32 25.86 -0.71
N ASP A 140 3.52 26.42 -1.62
CA ASP A 140 3.27 27.86 -1.69
C ASP A 140 2.29 28.31 -0.58
N ASP A 141 2.06 29.65 -0.49
CA ASP A 141 1.15 30.23 0.51
C ASP A 141 -0.31 29.76 0.37
N ASN A 142 -0.69 29.20 -0.78
CA ASN A 142 -2.01 28.64 -1.05
C ASN A 142 -2.07 27.13 -0.78
N GLY A 143 -0.98 26.51 -0.36
CA GLY A 143 -0.88 25.08 -0.10
C GLY A 143 -0.63 24.21 -1.34
N ASN A 144 -0.29 24.81 -2.49
CA ASN A 144 0.05 24.05 -3.69
C ASN A 144 1.50 23.55 -3.66
N PRO A 145 1.81 22.37 -4.18
CA PRO A 145 3.17 21.89 -4.32
C PRO A 145 3.94 22.74 -5.32
N THR A 146 5.21 23.05 -4.98
CA THR A 146 6.14 23.76 -5.87
C THR A 146 7.21 22.81 -6.38
N THR A 147 8.09 23.30 -7.25
CA THR A 147 9.32 22.61 -7.67
C THR A 147 10.57 23.15 -6.93
N ILE A 148 10.37 23.93 -5.87
CA ILE A 148 11.45 24.45 -5.04
C ILE A 148 11.83 23.38 -4.04
N SER A 149 13.03 22.83 -4.17
CA SER A 149 13.55 21.81 -3.25
C SER A 149 13.68 22.36 -1.82
N HIS A 150 13.46 21.49 -0.84
CA HIS A 150 13.55 21.84 0.57
C HIS A 150 15.00 22.25 0.96
N GLU A 151 15.97 21.64 0.30
CA GLU A 151 17.40 21.86 0.57
C GLU A 151 18.23 21.49 -0.66
N ASN A 152 19.55 21.66 -0.58
CA ASN A 152 20.49 21.39 -1.65
C ASN A 152 21.72 20.64 -1.11
N ALA A 153 21.49 19.62 -0.31
CA ALA A 153 22.53 18.75 0.22
C ALA A 153 23.01 17.74 -0.85
N SER A 154 24.06 17.02 -0.54
CA SER A 154 24.70 16.05 -1.41
C SER A 154 24.69 14.65 -0.79
N TYR A 155 25.28 13.69 -1.49
CA TYR A 155 25.33 12.30 -1.08
C TYR A 155 25.95 12.14 0.31
N PHE A 156 25.21 11.46 1.21
CA PHE A 156 25.58 11.22 2.61
C PHE A 156 25.77 12.46 3.48
N ASP A 157 25.29 13.62 3.04
CA ASP A 157 25.31 14.81 3.90
C ASP A 157 24.42 14.60 5.12
N LEU A 158 24.74 15.33 6.19
CA LEU A 158 23.99 15.34 7.45
C LEU A 158 23.66 16.79 7.84
N GLY A 159 22.93 16.99 8.93
CA GLY A 159 22.66 18.33 9.43
C GLY A 159 23.94 19.13 9.69
N PRO A 160 23.94 20.45 9.37
CA PRO A 160 22.77 21.29 9.06
C PRO A 160 22.39 21.38 7.57
N THR A 161 23.07 20.68 6.67
CA THR A 161 22.80 20.74 5.22
C THR A 161 21.62 19.84 4.83
N ASP A 162 21.53 18.64 5.43
CA ASP A 162 20.37 17.74 5.28
C ASP A 162 19.21 18.21 6.17
N LEU A 163 18.22 18.83 5.58
CA LEU A 163 17.01 19.28 6.28
C LEU A 163 15.89 18.25 6.25
N GLY A 164 16.04 17.17 5.50
CA GLY A 164 15.07 16.07 5.36
C GLY A 164 15.25 14.92 6.36
N GLU A 165 16.28 14.93 7.20
CA GLU A 165 16.63 13.83 8.11
C GLU A 165 15.47 13.41 9.00
N ASN A 166 14.74 14.35 9.60
CA ASN A 166 13.62 14.02 10.49
C ASN A 166 12.47 13.34 9.74
N ALA A 167 12.16 13.78 8.51
CA ALA A 167 11.12 13.15 7.70
C ALA A 167 11.49 11.70 7.36
N ARG A 168 12.74 11.45 6.95
CA ARG A 168 13.21 10.08 6.69
C ARG A 168 13.18 9.21 7.94
N ARG A 169 13.63 9.75 9.08
CA ARG A 169 13.60 9.03 10.37
C ARG A 169 12.19 8.63 10.76
N ASP A 170 11.22 9.52 10.63
CA ASP A 170 9.83 9.21 10.94
C ASP A 170 9.27 8.13 10.00
N MET A 171 9.61 8.17 8.71
CA MET A 171 9.24 7.13 7.76
C MET A 171 9.84 5.77 8.13
N VAL A 172 11.13 5.72 8.47
CA VAL A 172 11.82 4.48 8.87
C VAL A 172 11.15 3.88 10.11
N LEU A 173 10.93 4.67 11.16
CA LEU A 173 10.31 4.19 12.39
C LEU A 173 8.89 3.64 12.14
N ASN A 174 8.11 4.30 11.30
CA ASN A 174 6.78 3.80 10.92
C ASN A 174 6.87 2.50 10.11
N LEU A 175 7.82 2.36 9.20
CA LEU A 175 8.03 1.13 8.44
C LEU A 175 8.44 -0.03 9.36
N GLU A 176 9.36 0.20 10.31
CA GLU A 176 9.77 -0.81 11.29
C GLU A 176 8.62 -1.23 12.21
N GLU A 177 7.77 -0.28 12.64
CA GLU A 177 6.56 -0.59 13.40
C GLU A 177 5.58 -1.46 12.60
N MET A 178 5.53 -1.28 11.28
CA MET A 178 4.76 -2.13 10.34
C MET A 178 5.47 -3.46 10.02
N GLY A 179 6.59 -3.76 10.66
CA GLY A 179 7.30 -5.04 10.50
C GLY A 179 8.21 -5.13 9.28
N TYR A 180 8.51 -4.01 8.62
CA TYR A 180 9.51 -3.97 7.56
C TYR A 180 10.91 -3.78 8.16
N GLU A 181 11.89 -4.52 7.65
CA GLU A 181 13.30 -4.29 7.96
C GLU A 181 13.84 -3.20 7.04
N VAL A 182 14.30 -2.09 7.64
CA VAL A 182 14.91 -0.99 6.90
C VAL A 182 16.42 -1.04 7.11
N GLU A 183 17.17 -1.31 6.05
CA GLU A 183 18.62 -1.49 6.12
C GLU A 183 19.35 -0.15 6.32
N ALA A 184 18.95 0.89 5.58
CA ALA A 184 19.63 2.19 5.62
C ALA A 184 18.67 3.34 5.25
N SER A 185 19.05 4.53 5.67
CA SER A 185 18.42 5.79 5.28
C SER A 185 19.47 6.87 5.21
N HIS A 186 19.58 7.56 4.09
CA HIS A 186 20.57 8.61 3.89
C HIS A 186 20.10 9.65 2.86
N HIS A 187 20.82 10.76 2.78
CA HIS A 187 20.62 11.77 1.75
C HIS A 187 21.25 11.32 0.42
N GLU A 188 20.49 11.46 -0.67
CA GLU A 188 20.97 11.27 -2.03
C GLU A 188 21.46 12.58 -2.67
N ILE A 189 21.92 12.52 -3.91
CA ILE A 189 22.32 13.72 -4.66
C ILE A 189 21.05 14.47 -5.07
N GLY A 190 20.66 15.48 -4.29
CA GLY A 190 19.56 16.38 -4.61
C GLY A 190 20.07 17.51 -5.54
N ARG A 191 19.57 17.57 -6.79
CA ARG A 191 19.83 18.70 -7.71
C ARG A 191 18.54 19.12 -8.39
#